data_4d181ff45afeb19ad044745b317ca926
#
_entry.id   4d181ff45afeb19ad044745b317ca926
#
_cell.length_a   1.000
_cell.length_b   1.000
_cell.length_c   1.000
_cell.angle_alpha   90.00
_cell.angle_beta   90.00
_cell.angle_gamma   90.00
#
_symmetry.space_group_name_H-M   'P 1'
#
loop_
_entity.id
_entity.type
_entity.pdbx_description
1 polymer ?
#
loop_
_entity_poly.entity_id
_entity_poly.type
_entity_poly.pdbx_seq_one_letter_code
_entity_poly.pdbx_strand_id
1 'polypeptide(L)'
;MHDITTRIPIQRLANGRVLPLPARATPDAAGMDLYAAVADEVVLAPGDRALIPTGIALAVPAGHEAQIRPRSGLALKHGVTVLNGPGTIDADYRG
;
A
#
# COMPACT_ATOMS: atom_id res chain seq x y z
N MET A 1 18.71 7.88 -24.51
CA MET A 1 17.90 7.90 -23.27
C MET A 1 18.25 6.67 -22.45
N HIS A 2 18.48 6.84 -21.18
CA HIS A 2 18.76 5.74 -20.28
C HIS A 2 17.51 5.41 -19.47
N ASP A 3 17.12 4.15 -19.48
CA ASP A 3 16.07 3.68 -18.59
C ASP A 3 16.65 3.51 -17.19
N ILE A 4 16.03 4.16 -16.21
CA ILE A 4 16.38 4.01 -14.81
C ILE A 4 15.37 3.06 -14.19
N THR A 5 15.86 1.92 -13.73
CA THR A 5 15.05 0.93 -13.04
C THR A 5 15.42 0.90 -11.57
N THR A 6 14.45 1.14 -10.72
CA THR A 6 14.62 0.97 -9.28
C THR A 6 13.99 -0.37 -8.87
N ARG A 7 14.78 -1.19 -8.19
CA ARG A 7 14.32 -2.48 -7.67
C ARG A 7 13.94 -2.34 -6.21
N ILE A 8 12.76 -2.80 -5.88
CA ILE A 8 12.24 -2.76 -4.51
C ILE A 8 11.95 -4.20 -4.10
N PRO A 9 12.77 -4.80 -3.21
CA PRO A 9 12.47 -6.12 -2.68
C PRO A 9 11.14 -6.14 -1.94
N ILE A 10 10.32 -7.15 -2.23
CA ILE A 10 9.02 -7.36 -1.59
C ILE A 10 9.00 -8.78 -1.05
N GLN A 11 8.53 -8.92 0.18
CA GLN A 11 8.29 -10.21 0.82
C GLN A 11 6.79 -10.39 1.06
N ARG A 12 6.22 -11.51 0.60
CA ARG A 12 4.89 -11.91 1.02
C ARG A 12 4.95 -12.45 2.44
N LEU A 13 4.08 -11.93 3.29
CA LEU A 13 3.89 -12.46 4.64
C LEU A 13 2.83 -13.56 4.61
N ALA A 14 2.68 -14.29 5.73
CA ALA A 14 1.76 -15.44 5.78
C ALA A 14 0.31 -15.07 5.42
N ASN A 15 -0.15 -13.90 5.84
CA ASN A 15 -1.50 -13.41 5.56
C ASN A 15 -1.69 -12.86 4.15
N GLY A 16 -0.61 -12.70 3.39
CA GLY A 16 -0.65 -12.16 2.02
C GLY A 16 -0.44 -13.19 0.92
N ARG A 17 -0.39 -14.49 1.24
CA ARG A 17 0.00 -15.54 0.29
C ARG A 17 -0.87 -15.64 -0.93
N VAL A 18 -2.18 -15.40 -0.78
CA VAL A 18 -3.16 -15.53 -1.87
C VAL A 18 -3.47 -14.20 -2.55
N LEU A 19 -2.90 -13.10 -2.06
CA LEU A 19 -3.13 -11.78 -2.62
C LEU A 19 -2.16 -11.48 -3.74
N PRO A 20 -2.59 -10.75 -4.77
CA PRO A 20 -1.67 -10.24 -5.77
C PRO A 20 -0.63 -9.29 -5.15
N LEU A 21 0.57 -9.27 -5.69
CA LEU A 21 1.54 -8.23 -5.37
C LEU A 21 1.03 -6.87 -5.89
N PRO A 22 1.47 -5.76 -5.28
CA PRO A 22 1.16 -4.44 -5.80
C PRO A 22 1.51 -4.33 -7.27
N ALA A 23 0.59 -3.83 -8.06
CA ALA A 23 0.76 -3.63 -9.48
C ALA A 23 0.01 -2.39 -9.93
N ARG A 24 0.45 -1.79 -11.03
CA ARG A 24 -0.26 -0.68 -11.64
C ARG A 24 -1.56 -1.18 -12.26
N ALA A 25 -2.66 -0.49 -11.97
CA ALA A 25 -3.96 -0.83 -12.57
C ALA A 25 -4.00 -0.53 -14.07
N THR A 26 -3.26 0.47 -14.52
CA THR A 26 -3.11 0.85 -15.93
C THR A 26 -1.65 1.13 -16.24
N PRO A 27 -1.22 1.12 -17.54
CA PRO A 27 0.17 1.39 -17.90
C PRO A 27 0.70 2.74 -17.42
N ASP A 28 -0.18 3.75 -17.34
CA ASP A 28 0.20 5.11 -16.94
C ASP A 28 -0.15 5.43 -15.47
N ALA A 29 -0.58 4.46 -14.70
CA ALA A 29 -0.84 4.68 -13.29
C ALA A 29 0.44 5.08 -12.55
N ALA A 30 0.35 6.14 -11.73
CA ALA A 30 1.49 6.62 -10.95
C ALA A 30 1.79 5.70 -9.76
N GLY A 31 0.76 5.10 -9.17
CA GLY A 31 0.88 4.24 -8.02
C GLY A 31 0.49 2.80 -8.30
N MET A 32 0.60 1.98 -7.28
CA MET A 32 0.22 0.58 -7.29
C MET A 32 -0.79 0.33 -6.17
N ASP A 33 -1.76 -0.54 -6.43
CA ASP A 33 -2.76 -0.88 -5.42
C ASP A 33 -2.21 -1.83 -4.37
N LEU A 34 -2.51 -1.53 -3.11
CA LEU A 34 -2.32 -2.45 -1.98
C LEU A 34 -3.66 -3.11 -1.64
N TYR A 35 -3.58 -4.36 -1.24
CA TYR A 35 -4.75 -5.14 -0.84
C TYR A 35 -4.83 -5.25 0.67
N ALA A 36 -6.04 -5.32 1.20
CA ALA A 36 -6.26 -5.63 2.61
C ALA A 36 -6.10 -7.15 2.82
N ALA A 37 -5.11 -7.53 3.63
CA ALA A 37 -4.84 -8.94 3.94
C ALA A 37 -5.65 -9.36 5.17
N VAL A 38 -6.96 -9.42 5.02
CA VAL A 38 -7.90 -9.75 6.09
C VAL A 38 -8.66 -11.03 5.73
N ALA A 39 -8.92 -11.86 6.75
CA ALA A 39 -9.67 -13.11 6.56
C ALA A 39 -11.17 -12.85 6.43
N ASP A 40 -11.68 -11.86 7.16
CA ASP A 40 -13.09 -11.52 7.21
C ASP A 40 -13.31 -10.06 6.88
N GLU A 41 -14.55 -9.72 6.58
CA GLU A 41 -14.97 -8.34 6.33
C GLU A 41 -14.69 -7.48 7.56
N VAL A 42 -14.13 -6.30 7.33
CA VAL A 42 -13.91 -5.29 8.37
C VAL A 42 -14.95 -4.19 8.19
N VAL A 43 -15.74 -3.95 9.23
CA VAL A 43 -16.76 -2.91 9.24
C VAL A 43 -16.24 -1.71 10.02
N LEU A 44 -16.28 -0.54 9.36
CA LEU A 44 -15.91 0.74 9.97
C LEU A 44 -17.17 1.61 10.07
N ALA A 45 -17.57 1.93 11.29
CA ALA A 45 -18.60 2.93 11.50
C ALA A 45 -18.03 4.34 11.25
N PRO A 46 -18.87 5.37 10.98
CA PRO A 46 -18.38 6.72 10.80
C PRO A 46 -17.51 7.18 11.98
N GLY A 47 -16.33 7.71 11.66
CA GLY A 47 -15.35 8.13 12.66
C GLY A 47 -14.43 7.04 13.17
N ASP A 48 -14.69 5.77 12.82
CA ASP A 48 -13.82 4.66 13.21
C ASP A 48 -12.54 4.62 12.38
N ARG A 49 -11.53 3.98 12.95
CA ARG A 49 -10.27 3.70 12.29
C ARG A 49 -9.80 2.30 12.68
N ALA A 50 -9.07 1.67 11.78
CA ALA A 50 -8.49 0.36 12.02
C ALA A 50 -7.12 0.25 11.36
N LEU A 51 -6.27 -0.58 11.93
CA LEU A 51 -5.01 -0.96 11.33
C LEU A 51 -5.26 -2.17 10.42
N ILE A 52 -5.11 -1.98 9.11
CA ILE A 52 -5.37 -3.03 8.13
C ILE A 52 -4.03 -3.56 7.60
N PRO A 53 -3.73 -4.85 7.77
CA PRO A 53 -2.50 -5.42 7.23
C PRO A 53 -2.55 -5.50 5.71
N THR A 54 -1.38 -5.37 5.08
CA THR A 54 -1.24 -5.49 3.62
C THR A 54 -0.75 -6.86 3.17
N GLY A 55 -0.23 -7.66 4.08
CA GLY A 55 0.31 -8.99 3.77
C GLY A 55 1.67 -8.97 3.09
N ILE A 56 2.31 -7.83 3.01
CA ILE A 56 3.65 -7.68 2.42
C ILE A 56 4.56 -6.84 3.29
N ALA A 57 5.85 -7.02 3.10
CA ALA A 57 6.89 -6.13 3.62
C ALA A 57 7.75 -5.65 2.47
N LEU A 58 8.22 -4.42 2.55
CA LEU A 58 9.05 -3.78 1.53
C LEU A 58 10.43 -3.45 2.10
N ALA A 59 11.44 -3.47 1.22
CA ALA A 59 12.74 -2.88 1.50
C ALA A 59 12.95 -1.71 0.53
N VAL A 60 12.62 -0.51 0.97
CA VAL A 60 12.79 0.70 0.15
C VAL A 60 14.28 1.01 0.04
N PRO A 61 14.81 1.21 -1.18
CA PRO A 61 16.22 1.51 -1.36
C PRO A 61 16.65 2.81 -0.69
N ALA A 62 17.91 2.89 -0.29
CA ALA A 62 18.50 4.13 0.24
C ALA A 62 18.32 5.29 -0.75
N GLY A 63 18.07 6.47 -0.24
CA GLY A 63 17.79 7.66 -1.04
C GLY A 63 16.36 7.75 -1.56
N HIS A 64 15.49 6.82 -1.18
CA HIS A 64 14.09 6.77 -1.57
C HIS A 64 13.18 6.68 -0.36
N GLU A 65 11.94 7.01 -0.57
CA GLU A 65 10.83 6.73 0.35
C GLU A 65 9.66 6.14 -0.44
N ALA A 66 8.82 5.35 0.20
CA ALA A 66 7.52 4.99 -0.34
C ALA A 66 6.43 5.76 0.39
N GLN A 67 5.34 6.07 -0.30
CA GLN A 67 4.21 6.77 0.28
C GLN A 67 2.94 5.93 0.12
N ILE A 68 2.21 5.79 1.21
CA ILE A 68 0.89 5.16 1.22
C ILE A 68 -0.14 6.27 1.09
N ARG A 69 -0.95 6.19 0.04
CA ARG A 69 -1.95 7.19 -0.29
C ARG A 69 -3.34 6.57 -0.33
N PRO A 70 -4.38 7.35 0.02
CA PRO A 70 -5.75 6.88 -0.13
C PRO A 70 -6.14 6.78 -1.60
N ARG A 71 -7.17 5.97 -1.88
CA ARG A 71 -7.79 5.92 -3.19
C ARG A 71 -8.91 6.96 -3.26
N SER A 72 -8.88 7.79 -4.29
CA SER A 72 -9.82 8.89 -4.46
C SER A 72 -11.28 8.42 -4.53
N GLY A 73 -11.55 7.30 -5.20
CA GLY A 73 -12.90 6.76 -5.30
C GLY A 73 -13.47 6.31 -3.96
N LEU A 74 -12.67 5.65 -3.14
CA LEU A 74 -13.09 5.24 -1.80
C LEU A 74 -13.27 6.45 -0.88
N ALA A 75 -12.40 7.42 -0.98
CA ALA A 75 -12.50 8.65 -0.20
C ALA A 75 -13.79 9.42 -0.55
N LEU A 76 -14.05 9.59 -1.84
CA LEU A 76 -15.20 10.35 -2.30
C LEU A 76 -16.53 9.64 -2.00
N LYS A 77 -16.62 8.35 -2.31
CA LYS A 77 -17.89 7.61 -2.24
C LYS A 77 -18.22 7.09 -0.85
N HIS A 78 -17.21 6.76 -0.07
CA HIS A 78 -17.39 6.05 1.20
C HIS A 78 -16.72 6.73 2.38
N GLY A 79 -16.00 7.84 2.16
CA GLY A 79 -15.27 8.53 3.24
C GLY A 79 -14.13 7.68 3.83
N VAL A 80 -13.62 6.71 3.07
CA VAL A 80 -12.52 5.86 3.52
C VAL A 80 -11.21 6.46 3.04
N THR A 81 -10.29 6.68 3.97
CA THR A 81 -9.01 7.33 3.68
C THR A 81 -7.88 6.68 4.48
N VAL A 82 -6.68 7.14 4.27
CA VAL A 82 -5.52 6.84 5.11
C VAL A 82 -5.36 8.00 6.08
N LEU A 83 -5.45 7.74 7.37
CA LEU A 83 -5.51 8.78 8.41
C LEU A 83 -4.31 9.72 8.38
N ASN A 84 -3.12 9.16 8.16
CA ASN A 84 -1.87 9.92 8.04
C ASN A 84 -1.44 10.10 6.57
N GLY A 85 -2.36 10.17 5.66
CA GLY A 85 -2.04 10.29 4.23
C GLY A 85 -1.29 11.57 3.86
N PRO A 86 -0.10 11.46 3.22
CA PRO A 86 0.56 10.21 2.88
C PRO A 86 1.31 9.59 4.07
N GLY A 87 1.20 8.28 4.22
CA GLY A 87 2.06 7.54 5.14
C GLY A 87 3.43 7.35 4.53
N THR A 88 4.48 7.66 5.27
CA THR A 88 5.87 7.57 4.78
C THR A 88 6.51 6.27 5.21
N ILE A 89 7.09 5.54 4.25
CA ILE A 89 7.92 4.36 4.50
C ILE A 89 9.37 4.74 4.23
N ASP A 90 10.15 4.82 5.29
CA ASP A 90 11.57 5.16 5.22
C ASP A 90 12.41 3.99 4.69
N ALA A 91 13.60 4.31 4.15
CA ALA A 91 14.50 3.30 3.59
C ALA A 91 15.01 2.30 4.63
N ASP A 92 15.07 2.69 5.91
CA ASP A 92 15.48 1.81 7.01
C ASP A 92 14.31 1.08 7.70
N TYR A 93 13.08 1.34 7.28
CA TYR A 93 11.90 0.65 7.83
C TYR A 93 11.77 -0.76 7.26
N ARG A 94 11.50 -1.74 8.12
CA ARG A 94 11.30 -3.16 7.77
C ARG A 94 10.04 -3.73 8.44
N GLY A 95 9.03 -2.94 8.60
CA GLY A 95 7.75 -3.35 9.15
C GLY A 95 6.82 -4.02 8.17
#